data_ac193c9721cd8f7657ba0fb97c344bee
#
_entry.id   ac193c9721cd8f7657ba0fb97c344bee
#
_cell.length_a   1.000
_cell.length_b   1.000
_cell.length_c   1.000
_cell.angle_alpha   90.00
_cell.angle_beta   90.00
_cell.angle_gamma   90.00
#
_symmetry.space_group_name_H-M   'P 1'
#
loop_
_entity.id
_entity.type
_entity.pdbx_description
1 polymer ?
#
loop_
_entity_poly.entity_id
_entity_poly.type
_entity_poly.pdbx_seq_one_letter_code
_entity_poly.pdbx_strand_id
1 'polypeptide(L)'
;MIVAQRKRIPELLEIISEHKNVLVLGCGTCVTVCLAGGEREVSIIASALRIASKKVGKSIKINEYTIERQCDNVFIEGAAEEIKKNDAVLSLGCGAGVQAIAERYPDKPVYAGLDTAFLGILESRGVWTEKCAQCGACVLADFGGICPVTRCAKHMLNGPCGGSREDRCEINANQPCAWQMIYKRLKDINQLDNIKGIYSAKDWSTSLSGGSRTIIREDHRL
;
A
#
# COMPACT_ATOMS: atom_id res chain seq x y z
N MET A 1 -5.53 5.05 -1.98
CA MET A 1 -4.73 4.91 -0.76
C MET A 1 -3.90 3.64 -0.81
N ILE A 2 -2.76 3.60 -0.12
CA ILE A 2 -2.02 2.35 0.09
C ILE A 2 -2.75 1.53 1.14
N VAL A 3 -2.93 0.24 0.87
CA VAL A 3 -3.47 -0.75 1.81
C VAL A 3 -2.33 -1.65 2.26
N ALA A 4 -2.23 -1.92 3.55
CA ALA A 4 -1.19 -2.76 4.14
C ALA A 4 -1.78 -3.72 5.16
N GLN A 5 -1.07 -4.80 5.44
CA GLN A 5 -1.42 -5.81 6.42
C GLN A 5 -0.38 -5.85 7.53
N ARG A 6 -0.83 -6.05 8.76
CA ARG A 6 0.07 -6.16 9.93
C ARG A 6 0.76 -7.52 9.95
N LYS A 7 2.04 -7.51 10.20
CA LYS A 7 2.80 -8.73 10.52
C LYS A 7 2.34 -9.30 11.87
N ARG A 8 2.54 -10.59 12.07
CA ARG A 8 2.16 -11.26 13.33
C ARG A 8 3.09 -10.87 14.46
N ILE A 9 2.57 -10.77 15.69
CA ILE A 9 3.36 -10.39 16.86
C ILE A 9 4.62 -11.27 17.08
N PRO A 10 4.58 -12.61 16.91
CA PRO A 10 5.80 -13.42 17.01
C PRO A 10 6.88 -13.02 16.01
N GLU A 11 6.51 -12.75 14.75
CA GLU A 11 7.41 -12.30 13.70
C GLU A 11 8.02 -10.91 14.05
N LEU A 12 7.18 -9.98 14.49
CA LEU A 12 7.65 -8.66 14.92
C LEU A 12 8.60 -8.76 16.10
N LEU A 13 8.31 -9.62 17.07
CA LEU A 13 9.18 -9.83 18.22
C LEU A 13 10.54 -10.43 17.83
N GLU A 14 10.56 -11.37 16.90
CA GLU A 14 11.78 -11.95 16.35
C GLU A 14 12.66 -10.88 15.71
N ILE A 15 12.06 -10.06 14.82
CA ILE A 15 12.75 -8.98 14.09
C ILE A 15 13.43 -7.99 15.04
N ILE A 16 12.79 -7.64 16.16
CA ILE A 16 13.32 -6.63 17.09
C ILE A 16 14.12 -7.23 18.26
N SER A 17 14.27 -8.53 18.30
CA SER A 17 14.71 -9.28 19.49
C SER A 17 16.11 -8.95 20.00
N GLU A 18 16.98 -8.42 19.14
CA GLU A 18 18.37 -8.07 19.47
C GLU A 18 18.53 -6.63 19.97
N HIS A 19 17.44 -5.85 20.01
CA HIS A 19 17.47 -4.45 20.41
C HIS A 19 16.93 -4.25 21.83
N LYS A 20 17.48 -3.28 22.55
CA LYS A 20 17.05 -2.94 23.92
C LYS A 20 15.97 -1.87 23.94
N ASN A 21 16.03 -0.89 23.03
CA ASN A 21 15.07 0.19 22.92
C ASN A 21 14.57 0.26 21.48
N VAL A 22 13.28 0.04 21.28
CA VAL A 22 12.65 0.03 19.95
C VAL A 22 11.54 1.07 19.89
N LEU A 23 11.60 1.89 18.85
CA LEU A 23 10.52 2.82 18.52
C LEU A 23 9.51 2.13 17.60
N VAL A 24 8.29 1.97 18.03
CA VAL A 24 7.16 1.63 17.14
C VAL A 24 6.63 2.93 16.55
N LEU A 25 6.91 3.14 15.25
CA LEU A 25 6.60 4.39 14.56
C LEU A 25 5.39 4.22 13.64
N GLY A 26 4.33 4.92 13.95
CA GLY A 26 3.08 4.97 13.16
C GLY A 26 3.09 6.01 12.05
N CYS A 27 2.13 5.87 11.13
CA CYS A 27 1.88 6.79 10.03
C CYS A 27 0.39 7.18 9.97
N GLY A 28 0.09 8.47 10.07
CA GLY A 28 -1.26 9.04 10.23
C GLY A 28 -2.12 9.09 8.95
N THR A 29 -1.62 8.60 7.80
CA THR A 29 -2.35 8.69 6.53
C THR A 29 -2.90 7.33 6.05
N CYS A 30 -2.43 6.82 4.93
CA CYS A 30 -2.98 5.63 4.27
C CYS A 30 -3.18 4.43 5.20
N VAL A 31 -2.16 4.12 6.00
CA VAL A 31 -2.17 2.95 6.89
C VAL A 31 -3.05 3.13 8.14
N THR A 32 -3.37 4.37 8.51
CA THR A 32 -4.41 4.66 9.51
C THR A 32 -5.79 4.33 8.96
N VAL A 33 -6.09 4.74 7.73
CA VAL A 33 -7.39 4.47 7.09
C VAL A 33 -7.60 2.99 6.86
N CYS A 34 -6.55 2.20 6.56
CA CYS A 34 -6.69 0.74 6.45
C CYS A 34 -6.51 0.00 7.79
N LEU A 35 -6.49 0.72 8.92
CA LEU A 35 -6.45 0.17 10.27
C LEU A 35 -5.23 -0.76 10.50
N ALA A 36 -4.09 -0.42 9.88
CA ALA A 36 -2.88 -1.22 9.94
C ALA A 36 -1.77 -0.58 10.78
N GLY A 37 -1.57 0.76 10.72
CA GLY A 37 -0.39 1.40 11.30
C GLY A 37 -0.57 2.83 11.80
N GLY A 38 -1.80 3.26 12.12
CA GLY A 38 -2.08 4.53 12.78
C GLY A 38 -1.76 4.54 14.27
N GLU A 39 -2.01 5.64 14.95
CA GLU A 39 -1.74 5.81 16.37
C GLU A 39 -2.37 4.71 17.24
N ARG A 40 -3.61 4.36 16.95
CA ARG A 40 -4.30 3.27 17.64
C ARG A 40 -3.60 1.92 17.47
N GLU A 41 -3.18 1.61 16.25
CA GLU A 41 -2.48 0.36 15.93
C GLU A 41 -1.09 0.34 16.55
N VAL A 42 -0.40 1.47 16.61
CA VAL A 42 0.87 1.64 17.33
C VAL A 42 0.71 1.22 18.79
N SER A 43 -0.27 1.76 19.48
CA SER A 43 -0.52 1.45 20.90
C SER A 43 -0.86 -0.03 21.14
N ILE A 44 -1.68 -0.62 20.26
CA ILE A 44 -2.03 -2.04 20.34
C ILE A 44 -0.80 -2.93 20.12
N ILE A 45 -0.02 -2.66 19.08
CA ILE A 45 1.16 -3.46 18.73
C ILE A 45 2.25 -3.31 19.78
N ALA A 46 2.53 -2.09 20.24
CA ALA A 46 3.49 -1.83 21.30
C ALA A 46 3.14 -2.55 22.59
N SER A 47 1.87 -2.51 23.00
CA SER A 47 1.39 -3.23 24.18
C SER A 47 1.55 -4.75 24.02
N ALA A 48 1.19 -5.29 22.85
CA ALA A 48 1.34 -6.71 22.55
C ALA A 48 2.82 -7.15 22.57
N LEU A 49 3.71 -6.33 22.01
CA LEU A 49 5.16 -6.60 22.01
C LEU A 49 5.77 -6.55 23.43
N ARG A 50 5.32 -5.61 24.28
CA ARG A 50 5.74 -5.56 25.69
C ARG A 50 5.34 -6.83 26.45
N ILE A 51 4.12 -7.33 26.21
CA ILE A 51 3.67 -8.59 26.82
C ILE A 51 4.45 -9.78 26.27
N ALA A 52 4.60 -9.86 24.95
CA ALA A 52 5.27 -10.96 24.29
C ALA A 52 6.78 -11.04 24.69
N SER A 53 7.48 -9.91 24.73
CA SER A 53 8.90 -9.85 25.14
C SER A 53 9.09 -10.35 26.57
N LYS A 54 8.23 -9.94 27.50
CA LYS A 54 8.26 -10.42 28.89
C LYS A 54 8.05 -11.94 28.98
N LYS A 55 7.12 -12.49 28.21
CA LYS A 55 6.83 -13.95 28.20
C LYS A 55 8.03 -14.79 27.79
N VAL A 56 8.88 -14.28 26.91
CA VAL A 56 10.12 -14.97 26.47
C VAL A 56 11.37 -14.55 27.25
N GLY A 57 11.20 -13.86 28.38
CA GLY A 57 12.29 -13.43 29.24
C GLY A 57 13.18 -12.31 28.66
N LYS A 58 12.71 -11.61 27.61
CA LYS A 58 13.42 -10.46 27.03
C LYS A 58 12.90 -9.15 27.63
N SER A 59 13.81 -8.22 27.96
CA SER A 59 13.48 -6.89 28.45
C SER A 59 13.73 -5.87 27.33
N ILE A 60 12.74 -5.71 26.44
CA ILE A 60 12.80 -4.73 25.36
C ILE A 60 11.93 -3.53 25.76
N LYS A 61 12.53 -2.35 25.78
CA LYS A 61 11.79 -1.10 25.99
C LYS A 61 11.14 -0.70 24.66
N ILE A 62 9.83 -0.67 24.63
CA ILE A 62 9.03 -0.29 23.45
C ILE A 62 8.51 1.13 23.66
N ASN A 63 8.96 2.05 22.81
CA ASN A 63 8.50 3.42 22.74
C ASN A 63 7.50 3.56 21.58
N GLU A 64 6.61 4.53 21.66
CA GLU A 64 5.52 4.75 20.72
C GLU A 64 5.61 6.17 20.19
N TYR A 65 5.48 6.32 18.89
CA TYR A 65 5.32 7.63 18.25
C TYR A 65 4.55 7.49 16.94
N THR A 66 3.85 8.53 16.52
CA THR A 66 3.17 8.54 15.22
C THR A 66 3.40 9.88 14.56
N ILE A 67 3.84 9.84 13.31
CA ILE A 67 3.97 11.04 12.46
C ILE A 67 2.86 11.06 11.42
N GLU A 68 2.56 12.23 10.89
CA GLU A 68 1.51 12.36 9.89
C GLU A 68 1.80 11.48 8.66
N ARG A 69 3.06 11.49 8.20
CA ARG A 69 3.44 10.84 6.93
C ARG A 69 4.89 10.38 6.94
N GLN A 70 5.13 9.08 6.83
CA GLN A 70 6.48 8.52 6.80
C GLN A 70 7.17 8.60 5.42
N CYS A 71 6.46 8.94 4.36
CA CYS A 71 6.99 9.10 3.01
C CYS A 71 7.27 10.57 2.65
N ASP A 72 7.47 11.41 3.66
CA ASP A 72 7.73 12.84 3.50
C ASP A 72 8.77 13.28 4.55
N ASN A 73 9.88 13.81 4.07
CA ASN A 73 11.03 14.15 4.91
C ASN A 73 10.73 15.20 5.99
N VAL A 74 9.81 16.13 5.73
CA VAL A 74 9.43 17.14 6.72
C VAL A 74 8.88 16.51 8.00
N PHE A 75 8.00 15.50 7.85
CA PHE A 75 7.44 14.80 9.01
C PHE A 75 8.44 13.84 9.65
N ILE A 76 9.33 13.22 8.84
CA ILE A 76 10.40 12.36 9.37
C ILE A 76 11.38 13.18 10.22
N GLU A 77 11.74 14.39 9.79
CA GLU A 77 12.60 15.29 10.54
C GLU A 77 11.97 15.72 11.87
N GLY A 78 10.66 15.91 11.90
CA GLY A 78 9.91 16.17 13.14
C GLY A 78 9.99 15.04 14.17
N ALA A 79 10.30 13.82 13.74
CA ALA A 79 10.48 12.66 14.62
C ALA A 79 11.96 12.37 14.97
N ALA A 80 12.89 13.22 14.55
CA ALA A 80 14.34 12.97 14.67
C ALA A 80 14.79 12.61 16.10
N GLU A 81 14.30 13.34 17.11
CA GLU A 81 14.64 13.09 18.52
C GLU A 81 14.16 11.70 18.97
N GLU A 82 12.95 11.30 18.60
CA GLU A 82 12.40 10.00 18.97
C GLU A 82 13.14 8.86 18.25
N ILE A 83 13.49 9.04 16.97
CA ILE A 83 14.25 8.05 16.20
C ILE A 83 15.66 7.87 16.83
N LYS A 84 16.36 8.97 17.15
CA LYS A 84 17.72 8.93 17.72
C LYS A 84 17.80 8.29 19.10
N LYS A 85 16.79 8.46 19.95
CA LYS A 85 16.73 7.90 21.32
C LYS A 85 16.62 6.37 21.36
N ASN A 86 16.28 5.74 20.26
CA ASN A 86 16.04 4.31 20.17
C ASN A 86 17.14 3.58 19.40
N ASP A 87 17.33 2.29 19.67
CA ASP A 87 18.33 1.47 18.99
C ASP A 87 17.86 1.06 17.59
N ALA A 88 16.53 0.91 17.42
CA ALA A 88 15.92 0.53 16.17
C ALA A 88 14.52 1.15 16.03
N VAL A 89 14.04 1.22 14.79
CA VAL A 89 12.67 1.65 14.44
C VAL A 89 11.89 0.47 13.85
N LEU A 90 10.76 0.13 14.46
CA LEU A 90 9.74 -0.73 13.88
C LEU A 90 8.67 0.16 13.24
N SER A 91 8.78 0.33 11.93
CA SER A 91 7.87 1.20 11.18
C SER A 91 6.55 0.49 10.89
N LEU A 92 5.44 1.11 11.24
CA LEU A 92 4.08 0.74 10.83
C LEU A 92 3.61 1.59 9.64
N GLY A 93 4.54 2.12 8.85
CA GLY A 93 4.30 2.73 7.55
C GLY A 93 4.24 1.69 6.42
N CYS A 94 3.88 2.13 5.22
CA CYS A 94 4.05 1.33 4.00
C CYS A 94 5.54 1.28 3.59
N GLY A 95 5.88 0.42 2.63
CA GLY A 95 7.26 0.23 2.19
C GLY A 95 7.97 1.51 1.74
N ALA A 96 7.25 2.51 1.20
CA ALA A 96 7.84 3.80 0.87
C ALA A 96 8.30 4.55 2.13
N GLY A 97 7.48 4.55 3.20
CA GLY A 97 7.85 5.18 4.47
C GLY A 97 9.01 4.49 5.17
N VAL A 98 9.03 3.15 5.17
CA VAL A 98 10.15 2.37 5.74
C VAL A 98 11.47 2.75 5.07
N GLN A 99 11.50 2.79 3.73
CA GLN A 99 12.70 3.14 2.96
C GLN A 99 13.12 4.60 3.19
N ALA A 100 12.17 5.54 3.20
CA ALA A 100 12.47 6.95 3.43
C ALA A 100 13.15 7.20 4.80
N ILE A 101 12.69 6.49 5.85
CA ILE A 101 13.34 6.57 7.17
C ILE A 101 14.73 5.92 7.13
N ALA A 102 14.88 4.75 6.50
CA ALA A 102 16.16 4.05 6.40
C ALA A 102 17.21 4.88 5.64
N GLU A 103 16.81 5.54 4.55
CA GLU A 103 17.68 6.42 3.78
C GLU A 103 18.08 7.68 4.56
N ARG A 104 17.16 8.22 5.38
CA ARG A 104 17.41 9.42 6.18
C ARG A 104 18.28 9.15 7.40
N TYR A 105 18.22 7.94 7.96
CA TYR A 105 18.98 7.51 9.15
C TYR A 105 19.76 6.22 8.85
N PRO A 106 20.85 6.31 8.05
CA PRO A 106 21.57 5.13 7.56
C PRO A 106 22.30 4.34 8.68
N ASP A 107 22.50 4.95 9.83
CA ASP A 107 23.07 4.33 11.05
C ASP A 107 22.01 3.65 11.93
N LYS A 108 20.72 3.73 11.56
CA LYS A 108 19.61 3.24 12.37
C LYS A 108 18.94 2.03 11.70
N PRO A 109 18.88 0.87 12.34
CA PRO A 109 18.08 -0.25 11.86
C PRO A 109 16.59 0.14 11.77
N VAL A 110 16.00 -0.04 10.59
CA VAL A 110 14.58 0.23 10.33
C VAL A 110 13.91 -1.02 9.78
N TYR A 111 12.87 -1.48 10.46
CA TYR A 111 12.16 -2.72 10.14
C TYR A 111 10.74 -2.46 9.72
N ALA A 112 10.26 -3.20 8.73
CA ALA A 112 8.88 -3.14 8.28
C ALA A 112 7.97 -3.96 9.22
N GLY A 113 7.06 -3.30 9.91
CA GLY A 113 6.02 -3.93 10.73
C GLY A 113 4.76 -4.29 9.96
N LEU A 114 4.66 -3.82 8.71
CA LEU A 114 3.55 -4.07 7.79
C LEU A 114 4.05 -4.64 6.48
N ASP A 115 3.19 -5.43 5.82
CA ASP A 115 3.32 -5.80 4.41
C ASP A 115 2.46 -4.86 3.56
N THR A 116 3.09 -4.12 2.65
CA THR A 116 2.37 -3.28 1.69
C THR A 116 1.67 -4.16 0.67
N ALA A 117 0.34 -4.12 0.64
CA ALA A 117 -0.44 -5.03 -0.19
C ALA A 117 -0.76 -4.46 -1.57
N PHE A 118 -1.50 -3.35 -1.64
CA PHE A 118 -1.95 -2.78 -2.92
C PHE A 118 -2.36 -1.31 -2.81
N LEU A 119 -2.64 -0.70 -3.95
CA LEU A 119 -3.28 0.61 -4.08
C LEU A 119 -4.77 0.44 -4.37
N GLY A 120 -5.60 0.88 -3.43
CA GLY A 120 -7.05 0.65 -3.52
C GLY A 120 -7.90 1.68 -2.79
N ILE A 121 -9.15 1.28 -2.55
CA ILE A 121 -10.17 2.06 -1.84
C ILE A 121 -10.77 1.26 -0.69
N LEU A 122 -11.40 1.96 0.23
CA LEU A 122 -12.31 1.40 1.23
C LEU A 122 -13.69 1.23 0.59
N GLU A 123 -14.12 -0.01 0.35
CA GLU A 123 -15.45 -0.33 -0.19
C GLU A 123 -16.54 -0.23 0.89
N SER A 124 -16.24 -0.78 2.04
CA SER A 124 -17.06 -0.71 3.24
C SER A 124 -16.18 -0.93 4.47
N ARG A 125 -16.69 -0.71 5.67
CA ARG A 125 -15.94 -0.86 6.90
C ARG A 125 -15.31 -2.26 6.99
N GLY A 126 -13.98 -2.31 7.02
CA GLY A 126 -13.21 -3.56 7.10
C GLY A 126 -12.95 -4.25 5.74
N VAL A 127 -13.40 -3.64 4.62
CA VAL A 127 -13.22 -4.21 3.28
C VAL A 127 -12.50 -3.22 2.38
N TRP A 128 -11.32 -3.59 1.94
CA TRP A 128 -10.50 -2.82 0.99
C TRP A 128 -10.33 -3.60 -0.30
N THR A 129 -10.43 -2.90 -1.43
CA THR A 129 -10.33 -3.50 -2.77
C THR A 129 -9.30 -2.77 -3.60
N GLU A 130 -8.45 -3.55 -4.26
CA GLU A 130 -7.46 -3.03 -5.22
C GLU A 130 -8.14 -2.39 -6.43
N LYS A 131 -7.66 -1.22 -6.83
CA LYS A 131 -8.20 -0.46 -7.98
C LYS A 131 -7.14 -0.02 -8.98
N CYS A 132 -5.85 -0.04 -8.62
CA CYS A 132 -4.82 0.50 -9.49
C CYS A 132 -3.50 -0.29 -9.34
N ALA A 133 -2.98 -0.77 -10.47
CA ALA A 133 -1.69 -1.45 -10.55
C ALA A 133 -0.48 -0.49 -10.71
N GLN A 134 -0.69 0.83 -10.66
CA GLN A 134 0.35 1.86 -10.79
C GLN A 134 1.18 1.74 -12.09
N CYS A 135 0.54 1.32 -13.16
CA CYS A 135 1.20 0.97 -14.43
C CYS A 135 1.70 2.17 -15.27
N GLY A 136 1.44 3.41 -14.83
CA GLY A 136 1.99 4.64 -15.43
C GLY A 136 1.21 5.19 -16.63
N ALA A 137 0.70 4.37 -17.53
CA ALA A 137 -0.10 4.78 -18.69
C ALA A 137 -1.58 4.49 -18.44
N CYS A 138 -2.35 5.51 -18.06
CA CYS A 138 -3.73 5.36 -17.62
C CYS A 138 -4.72 5.35 -18.78
N VAL A 139 -5.56 4.32 -18.83
CA VAL A 139 -6.58 4.10 -19.87
C VAL A 139 -8.02 4.27 -19.33
N LEU A 140 -8.18 4.81 -18.14
CA LEU A 140 -9.49 4.91 -17.48
C LEU A 140 -10.51 5.76 -18.26
N ALA A 141 -10.06 6.77 -19.00
CA ALA A 141 -10.92 7.63 -19.80
C ALA A 141 -11.70 6.82 -20.85
N ASP A 142 -11.08 5.82 -21.45
CA ASP A 142 -11.64 5.04 -22.54
C ASP A 142 -12.59 3.95 -22.03
N PHE A 143 -12.45 3.53 -20.79
CA PHE A 143 -13.20 2.43 -20.18
C PHE A 143 -14.20 2.88 -19.11
N GLY A 144 -14.67 4.12 -19.20
CA GLY A 144 -15.68 4.67 -18.30
C GLY A 144 -15.26 4.70 -16.82
N GLY A 145 -13.96 4.87 -16.55
CA GLY A 145 -13.40 4.91 -15.20
C GLY A 145 -13.13 3.55 -14.56
N ILE A 146 -13.30 2.43 -15.29
CA ILE A 146 -13.03 1.07 -14.80
C ILE A 146 -11.76 0.52 -15.44
N CYS A 147 -10.75 0.21 -14.60
CA CYS A 147 -9.44 -0.23 -15.07
C CYS A 147 -9.46 -1.69 -15.56
N PRO A 148 -9.29 -1.98 -16.86
CA PRO A 148 -9.17 -3.35 -17.33
C PRO A 148 -7.86 -4.02 -16.88
N VAL A 149 -6.78 -3.25 -16.70
CA VAL A 149 -5.48 -3.78 -16.28
C VAL A 149 -5.53 -4.36 -14.86
N THR A 150 -6.10 -3.63 -13.90
CA THR A 150 -6.16 -4.09 -12.50
C THR A 150 -7.35 -5.01 -12.24
N ARG A 151 -8.50 -4.74 -12.87
CA ARG A 151 -9.76 -5.40 -12.54
C ARG A 151 -10.03 -6.68 -13.33
N CYS A 152 -9.37 -6.87 -14.48
CA CYS A 152 -9.43 -8.11 -15.26
C CYS A 152 -8.29 -9.03 -14.86
N ALA A 153 -8.59 -10.25 -14.39
CA ALA A 153 -7.57 -11.22 -14.00
C ALA A 153 -6.63 -11.65 -15.16
N LYS A 154 -7.05 -11.40 -16.41
CA LYS A 154 -6.26 -11.63 -17.62
C LYS A 154 -5.62 -10.34 -18.17
N HIS A 155 -5.81 -9.20 -17.53
CA HIS A 155 -5.31 -7.88 -17.96
C HIS A 155 -5.65 -7.50 -19.40
N MET A 156 -6.81 -7.94 -19.89
CA MET A 156 -7.21 -7.75 -21.30
C MET A 156 -7.60 -6.29 -21.57
N LEU A 157 -7.06 -5.71 -22.65
CA LEU A 157 -7.39 -4.36 -23.11
C LEU A 157 -8.43 -4.34 -24.25
N ASN A 158 -8.62 -5.45 -24.97
CA ASN A 158 -9.43 -5.52 -26.17
C ASN A 158 -10.63 -6.45 -25.97
N GLY A 159 -11.57 -6.05 -25.15
CA GLY A 159 -12.83 -6.75 -24.98
C GLY A 159 -12.81 -7.92 -24.00
N PRO A 160 -13.96 -8.50 -23.75
CA PRO A 160 -14.10 -9.61 -22.84
C PRO A 160 -13.47 -10.90 -23.40
N CYS A 161 -12.98 -11.75 -22.50
CA CYS A 161 -12.46 -13.08 -22.87
C CYS A 161 -13.55 -14.10 -23.25
N GLY A 162 -14.81 -13.76 -23.09
CA GLY A 162 -15.95 -14.66 -23.36
C GLY A 162 -16.25 -15.69 -22.26
N GLY A 163 -15.39 -15.81 -21.24
CA GLY A 163 -15.54 -16.82 -20.19
C GLY A 163 -16.34 -16.39 -18.94
N SER A 164 -16.82 -15.14 -18.91
CA SER A 164 -17.63 -14.67 -17.77
C SER A 164 -18.99 -15.37 -17.71
N ARG A 165 -19.42 -15.75 -16.49
CA ARG A 165 -20.72 -16.33 -16.21
C ARG A 165 -21.41 -15.52 -15.12
N GLU A 166 -22.69 -15.17 -15.32
CA GLU A 166 -23.48 -14.41 -14.34
C GLU A 166 -22.75 -13.17 -13.82
N ASP A 167 -22.13 -12.41 -14.72
CA ASP A 167 -21.31 -11.22 -14.40
C ASP A 167 -20.06 -11.51 -13.56
N ARG A 168 -19.66 -12.78 -13.35
CA ARG A 168 -18.49 -13.20 -12.60
C ARG A 168 -17.33 -13.56 -13.50
N CYS A 169 -16.11 -13.33 -12.99
CA CYS A 169 -14.88 -13.68 -13.70
C CYS A 169 -14.67 -15.21 -13.72
N GLU A 170 -14.30 -15.77 -14.89
CA GLU A 170 -14.01 -17.22 -15.01
C GLU A 170 -12.79 -17.68 -14.21
N ILE A 171 -11.82 -16.76 -13.96
CA ILE A 171 -10.61 -17.07 -13.18
C ILE A 171 -10.87 -16.99 -11.68
N ASN A 172 -11.76 -16.09 -11.26
CA ASN A 172 -12.14 -15.94 -9.86
C ASN A 172 -13.62 -15.60 -9.74
N ALA A 173 -14.44 -16.61 -9.48
CA ALA A 173 -15.89 -16.49 -9.36
C ALA A 173 -16.35 -15.54 -8.22
N ASN A 174 -15.48 -15.21 -7.27
CA ASN A 174 -15.77 -14.25 -6.21
C ASN A 174 -15.64 -12.79 -6.68
N GLN A 175 -15.07 -12.57 -7.88
CA GLN A 175 -14.89 -11.23 -8.44
C GLN A 175 -15.88 -10.96 -9.58
N PRO A 176 -16.44 -9.73 -9.67
CA PRO A 176 -17.23 -9.33 -10.84
C PRO A 176 -16.30 -9.27 -12.07
N CYS A 177 -16.85 -9.61 -13.23
CA CYS A 177 -16.12 -9.50 -14.48
C CYS A 177 -15.89 -8.02 -14.84
N ALA A 178 -14.63 -7.60 -14.94
CA ALA A 178 -14.26 -6.23 -15.27
C ALA A 178 -14.88 -5.76 -16.59
N TRP A 179 -14.90 -6.62 -17.62
CA TRP A 179 -15.43 -6.27 -18.94
C TRP A 179 -16.95 -6.17 -18.97
N GLN A 180 -17.67 -6.96 -18.16
CA GLN A 180 -19.11 -6.78 -18.00
C GLN A 180 -19.42 -5.44 -17.31
N MET A 181 -18.61 -5.07 -16.31
CA MET A 181 -18.72 -3.77 -15.65
C MET A 181 -18.42 -2.61 -16.60
N ILE A 182 -17.35 -2.72 -17.40
CA ILE A 182 -16.98 -1.71 -18.42
C ILE A 182 -18.11 -1.54 -19.44
N TYR A 183 -18.62 -2.63 -19.98
CA TYR A 183 -19.72 -2.61 -20.95
C TYR A 183 -20.96 -1.92 -20.37
N LYS A 184 -21.42 -2.34 -19.20
CA LYS A 184 -22.58 -1.73 -18.52
C LYS A 184 -22.33 -0.24 -18.29
N ARG A 185 -21.17 0.13 -17.76
CA ARG A 185 -20.82 1.53 -17.48
C ARG A 185 -20.83 2.38 -18.76
N LEU A 186 -20.18 1.94 -19.82
CA LEU A 186 -20.11 2.68 -21.09
C LEU A 186 -21.48 2.79 -21.75
N LYS A 187 -22.33 1.76 -21.62
CA LYS A 187 -23.72 1.82 -22.06
C LYS A 187 -24.51 2.89 -21.31
N ASP A 188 -24.41 2.92 -19.99
CA ASP A 188 -25.14 3.85 -19.13
C ASP A 188 -24.76 5.31 -19.38
N ILE A 189 -23.51 5.57 -19.79
CA ILE A 189 -23.02 6.92 -20.11
C ILE A 189 -23.00 7.23 -21.61
N ASN A 190 -23.63 6.39 -22.47
CA ASN A 190 -23.70 6.54 -23.93
C ASN A 190 -22.32 6.64 -24.62
N GLN A 191 -21.31 5.85 -24.15
CA GLN A 191 -19.95 5.83 -24.68
C GLN A 191 -19.49 4.44 -25.16
N LEU A 192 -20.42 3.58 -25.61
CA LEU A 192 -20.09 2.24 -26.10
C LEU A 192 -19.13 2.25 -27.30
N ASP A 193 -19.05 3.33 -28.03
CA ASP A 193 -18.14 3.47 -29.18
C ASP A 193 -16.67 3.42 -28.77
N ASN A 194 -16.35 3.73 -27.53
CA ASN A 194 -14.99 3.66 -27.00
C ASN A 194 -14.38 2.24 -27.10
N ILE A 195 -15.20 1.19 -27.02
CA ILE A 195 -14.71 -0.21 -27.07
C ILE A 195 -14.78 -0.84 -28.48
N LYS A 196 -15.11 -0.07 -29.52
CA LYS A 196 -15.07 -0.53 -30.91
C LYS A 196 -13.65 -0.50 -31.50
N GLY A 197 -12.78 0.33 -30.96
CA GLY A 197 -11.37 0.42 -31.35
C GLY A 197 -10.52 -0.73 -30.82
N ILE A 198 -9.38 -0.98 -31.47
CA ILE A 198 -8.37 -1.93 -31.01
C ILE A 198 -7.26 -1.14 -30.33
N TYR A 199 -7.02 -1.42 -29.07
CA TYR A 199 -5.89 -0.89 -28.31
C TYR A 199 -4.63 -1.68 -28.63
N SER A 200 -3.53 -0.97 -28.89
CA SER A 200 -2.20 -1.56 -29.00
C SER A 200 -1.80 -2.26 -27.70
N ALA A 201 -0.82 -3.14 -27.77
CA ALA A 201 -0.20 -3.70 -26.59
C ALA A 201 0.25 -2.57 -25.64
N LYS A 202 -0.05 -2.76 -24.35
CA LYS A 202 0.28 -1.74 -23.35
C LYS A 202 1.79 -1.54 -23.28
N ASP A 203 2.23 -0.29 -23.30
CA ASP A 203 3.59 0.07 -22.93
C ASP A 203 3.79 -0.08 -21.42
N TRP A 204 4.61 -1.05 -21.04
CA TRP A 204 4.96 -1.33 -19.64
C TRP A 204 6.25 -0.61 -19.21
N SER A 205 6.91 0.13 -20.09
CA SER A 205 8.11 0.93 -19.74
C SER A 205 7.81 2.00 -18.69
N THR A 206 6.55 2.48 -18.66
CA THR A 206 6.05 3.42 -17.65
C THR A 206 5.71 2.77 -16.30
N SER A 207 5.81 1.45 -16.19
CA SER A 207 5.59 0.70 -14.95
C SER A 207 6.89 0.54 -14.14
N LEU A 208 6.82 -0.22 -13.05
CA LEU A 208 7.99 -0.56 -12.22
C LEU A 208 9.02 -1.46 -12.94
N SER A 209 8.73 -1.97 -14.11
CA SER A 209 9.58 -2.96 -14.81
C SER A 209 11.00 -2.47 -15.14
N GLY A 210 11.22 -1.16 -15.21
CA GLY A 210 12.52 -0.52 -15.41
C GLY A 210 13.22 -0.05 -14.12
N GLY A 211 12.72 -0.43 -12.96
CA GLY A 211 13.18 0.07 -11.67
C GLY A 211 12.35 1.25 -11.16
N SER A 212 12.84 1.93 -10.11
CA SER A 212 12.13 3.05 -9.50
C SER A 212 12.06 4.26 -10.45
N ARG A 213 10.87 4.85 -10.53
CA ARG A 213 10.59 6.03 -11.37
C ARG A 213 10.69 7.31 -10.54
N THR A 214 11.16 8.37 -11.17
CA THR A 214 11.20 9.72 -10.59
C THR A 214 10.38 10.68 -11.45
N ILE A 215 9.56 11.49 -10.83
CA ILE A 215 8.85 12.59 -11.47
C ILE A 215 9.38 13.89 -10.88
N ILE A 216 9.89 14.76 -11.74
CA ILE A 216 10.38 16.09 -11.37
C ILE A 216 9.39 17.14 -11.87
N ARG A 217 9.02 18.06 -11.01
CA ARG A 217 8.18 19.22 -11.31
C ARG A 217 9.01 20.47 -11.05
N GLU A 218 9.63 20.98 -12.11
CA GLU A 218 10.58 22.10 -12.01
C GLU A 218 9.93 23.38 -11.46
N ASP A 219 8.65 23.58 -11.75
CA ASP A 219 7.84 24.71 -11.24
C ASP A 219 7.58 24.66 -9.73
N HIS A 220 7.89 23.53 -9.08
CA HIS A 220 7.74 23.32 -7.63
C HIS A 220 9.07 23.04 -6.92
N ARG A 221 10.20 23.09 -7.63
CA ARG A 221 11.53 22.98 -7.00
C ARG A 221 11.94 24.33 -6.45
N LEU A 222 11.98 24.47 -5.14
CA LEU A 222 12.48 25.65 -4.40
C LEU A 222 13.97 25.51 -4.11
#